data_f9632de9294b451108f7de85726f4c87
#
_entry.id   f9632de9294b451108f7de85726f4c87
#
_cell.length_a   1.000
_cell.length_b   1.000
_cell.length_c   1.000
_cell.angle_alpha   90.00
_cell.angle_beta   90.00
_cell.angle_gamma   90.00
#
_symmetry.space_group_name_H-M   'P 1'
#
loop_
_entity.id
_entity.type
_entity.pdbx_description
1 polymer ?
#
loop_
_entity_poly.entity_id
_entity_poly.type
_entity_poly.pdbx_seq_one_letter_code
_entity_poly.pdbx_strand_id
1 'polypeptide(L)'
;MEDYFEVLHSQDMELFDQVFHSECVLYGVVDGALNVRPFAAYREAVAARQSPHSLGEKRREEILLFDQISDTAAMVKPQLQMFGGVMQDYLGLSCIDGKWWIVAKLWERVGDA
;
A
#
# COMPACT_ATOMS: atom_id res chain seq x y z
N MET A 1 4.84 8.00 4.93
CA MET A 1 5.14 6.89 3.98
C MET A 1 6.05 5.82 4.57
N GLU A 2 6.88 6.18 5.51
CA GLU A 2 7.73 5.17 6.18
C GLU A 2 6.91 4.04 6.82
N ASP A 3 5.82 4.37 7.47
CA ASP A 3 4.93 3.38 8.09
C ASP A 3 4.27 2.46 7.06
N TYR A 4 3.89 3.01 5.90
CA TYR A 4 3.34 2.21 4.80
C TYR A 4 4.36 1.16 4.32
N PHE A 5 5.60 1.56 4.09
CA PHE A 5 6.65 0.64 3.66
C PHE A 5 6.93 -0.41 4.74
N GLU A 6 6.96 0.00 6.00
CA GLU A 6 7.17 -0.94 7.11
C GLU A 6 6.05 -1.98 7.19
N VAL A 7 4.80 -1.57 7.06
CA VAL A 7 3.65 -2.49 7.07
C VAL A 7 3.78 -3.55 5.98
N LEU A 8 4.12 -3.13 4.74
CA LEU A 8 4.24 -4.07 3.62
C LEU A 8 5.42 -5.03 3.79
N HIS A 9 6.50 -4.58 4.42
CA HIS A 9 7.69 -5.41 4.62
C HIS A 9 7.52 -6.38 5.80
N SER A 10 7.08 -5.90 6.94
CA SER A 10 7.00 -6.69 8.19
C SER A 10 5.64 -7.34 8.43
N GLN A 11 4.58 -6.80 7.83
CA GLN A 11 3.19 -7.16 8.09
C GLN A 11 2.79 -6.94 9.56
N ASP A 12 3.27 -5.85 10.15
CA ASP A 12 2.83 -5.40 11.48
C ASP A 12 1.37 -4.95 11.39
N MET A 13 0.46 -5.78 11.88
CA MET A 13 -0.98 -5.56 11.71
C MET A 13 -1.52 -4.44 12.61
N GLU A 14 -0.88 -4.15 13.72
CA GLU A 14 -1.24 -2.97 14.52
C GLU A 14 -0.92 -1.69 13.76
N LEU A 15 0.25 -1.64 13.11
CA LEU A 15 0.64 -0.52 12.27
C LEU A 15 -0.24 -0.44 11.02
N PHE A 16 -0.61 -1.57 10.43
CA PHE A 16 -1.55 -1.65 9.30
C PHE A 16 -2.85 -0.89 9.62
N ASP A 17 -3.41 -1.14 10.80
CA ASP A 17 -4.66 -0.52 11.23
C ASP A 17 -4.52 0.98 11.50
N GLN A 18 -3.30 1.50 11.62
CA GLN A 18 -3.03 2.92 11.78
C GLN A 18 -2.71 3.64 10.47
N VAL A 19 -2.41 2.89 9.42
CA VAL A 19 -2.04 3.43 8.09
C VAL A 19 -3.21 3.37 7.12
N PHE A 20 -3.90 2.24 7.07
CA PHE A 20 -5.04 2.04 6.17
C PHE A 20 -6.35 2.33 6.89
N HIS A 21 -7.15 3.22 6.31
CA HIS A 21 -8.48 3.50 6.84
C HIS A 21 -9.42 2.30 6.61
N SER A 22 -10.36 2.07 7.52
CA SER A 22 -11.31 0.95 7.42
C SER A 22 -12.20 1.00 6.18
N GLU A 23 -12.35 2.17 5.55
CA GLU A 23 -13.09 2.34 4.29
C GLU A 23 -12.18 2.25 3.06
N CYS A 24 -10.89 1.91 3.22
CA CYS A 24 -9.96 1.81 2.12
C CYS A 24 -10.35 0.70 1.16
N VAL A 25 -10.28 0.97 -0.15
CA VAL A 25 -10.50 -0.01 -1.20
C VAL A 25 -9.27 -0.04 -2.10
N LEU A 26 -8.86 -1.25 -2.48
CA LEU A 26 -7.73 -1.47 -3.38
C LEU A 26 -8.22 -1.92 -4.76
N TYR A 27 -7.58 -1.40 -5.80
CA TYR A 27 -7.88 -1.74 -7.18
C TYR A 27 -6.60 -2.17 -7.91
N GLY A 28 -6.71 -3.24 -8.68
CA GLY A 28 -5.63 -3.70 -9.55
C GLY A 28 -6.21 -4.55 -10.68
N VAL A 29 -5.44 -4.72 -11.75
CA VAL A 29 -5.84 -5.60 -12.86
C VAL A 29 -5.10 -6.90 -12.73
N VAL A 30 -5.84 -8.01 -12.69
CA VAL A 30 -5.30 -9.37 -12.62
C VAL A 30 -5.91 -10.17 -13.77
N ASP A 31 -5.06 -10.71 -14.66
CA ASP A 31 -5.50 -11.49 -15.83
C ASP A 31 -6.55 -10.77 -16.67
N GLY A 32 -6.37 -9.45 -16.87
CA GLY A 32 -7.26 -8.63 -17.68
C GLY A 32 -8.57 -8.21 -16.99
N ALA A 33 -8.78 -8.58 -15.74
CA ALA A 33 -10.00 -8.24 -14.99
C ALA A 33 -9.68 -7.35 -13.79
N LEU A 34 -10.58 -6.42 -13.49
CA LEU A 34 -10.44 -5.55 -12.32
C LEU A 34 -10.64 -6.36 -11.03
N ASN A 35 -9.62 -6.35 -10.20
CA ASN A 35 -9.66 -6.90 -8.85
C ASN A 35 -9.99 -5.76 -7.87
N VAL A 36 -11.07 -5.90 -7.10
CA VAL A 36 -11.50 -4.93 -6.12
C VAL A 36 -11.42 -5.57 -4.74
N ARG A 37 -10.58 -4.99 -3.86
CA ARG A 37 -10.41 -5.50 -2.49
C ARG A 37 -10.81 -4.45 -1.47
N PRO A 38 -11.89 -4.66 -0.71
CA PRO A 38 -12.20 -3.85 0.46
C PRO A 38 -11.15 -4.03 1.55
N PHE A 39 -11.09 -3.09 2.48
CA PHE A 39 -10.14 -3.11 3.61
C PHE A 39 -10.06 -4.47 4.30
N ALA A 40 -11.20 -5.04 4.71
CA ALA A 40 -11.21 -6.30 5.45
C ALA A 40 -10.59 -7.45 4.67
N ALA A 41 -10.87 -7.57 3.38
CA ALA A 41 -10.30 -8.60 2.51
C ALA A 41 -8.79 -8.42 2.32
N TYR A 42 -8.32 -7.18 2.14
CA TYR A 42 -6.90 -6.90 2.01
C TYR A 42 -6.15 -7.17 3.32
N ARG A 43 -6.72 -6.74 4.44
CA ARG A 43 -6.13 -6.97 5.77
C ARG A 43 -5.94 -8.47 6.03
N GLU A 44 -6.94 -9.27 5.72
CA GLU A 44 -6.86 -10.74 5.85
C GLU A 44 -5.79 -11.33 4.95
N ALA A 45 -5.71 -10.89 3.69
CA ALA A 45 -4.70 -11.36 2.75
C ALA A 45 -3.28 -11.02 3.21
N VAL A 46 -3.04 -9.81 3.71
CA VAL A 46 -1.73 -9.40 4.22
C VAL A 46 -1.36 -10.21 5.48
N ALA A 47 -2.30 -10.39 6.38
CA ALA A 47 -2.04 -11.14 7.62
C ALA A 47 -1.72 -12.62 7.36
N ALA A 48 -2.28 -13.20 6.30
CA ALA A 48 -2.15 -14.63 6.00
C ALA A 48 -0.90 -14.98 5.18
N ARG A 49 -0.33 -14.02 4.42
CA ARG A 49 0.84 -14.29 3.58
C ARG A 49 2.15 -14.20 4.35
N GLN A 50 3.20 -14.84 3.84
CA GLN A 50 4.54 -14.65 4.38
C GLN A 50 5.03 -13.24 4.06
N SER A 51 5.57 -12.54 5.06
CA SER A 51 6.07 -11.18 4.85
C SER A 51 7.37 -11.19 4.04
N PRO A 52 7.66 -10.11 3.30
CA PRO A 52 8.98 -9.93 2.68
C PRO A 52 10.11 -10.04 3.71
N HIS A 53 9.91 -9.54 4.92
CA HIS A 53 10.88 -9.63 6.01
C HIS A 53 11.15 -11.10 6.38
N SER A 54 10.12 -11.93 6.54
CA SER A 54 10.29 -13.35 6.88
C SER A 54 10.95 -14.15 5.76
N LEU A 55 10.84 -13.69 4.50
CA LEU A 55 11.48 -14.29 3.34
C LEU A 55 12.91 -13.79 3.13
N GLY A 56 13.42 -12.91 3.99
CA GLY A 56 14.76 -12.35 3.87
C GLY A 56 14.91 -11.34 2.74
N GLU A 57 13.83 -10.78 2.23
CA GLU A 57 13.89 -9.79 1.16
C GLU A 57 14.44 -8.46 1.67
N LYS A 58 15.26 -7.82 0.83
CA LYS A 58 15.78 -6.48 1.12
C LYS A 58 14.73 -5.44 0.79
N ARG A 59 14.65 -4.40 1.63
CA ARG A 59 13.79 -3.26 1.36
C ARG A 59 14.42 -2.39 0.26
N ARG A 60 13.63 -2.10 -0.78
CA ARG A 60 13.98 -1.15 -1.84
C ARG A 60 12.73 -0.37 -2.17
N GLU A 61 12.65 0.84 -1.61
CA GLU A 61 11.47 1.68 -1.72
C GLU A 61 11.85 3.10 -2.06
N GLU A 62 10.99 3.76 -2.85
CA GLU A 62 11.21 5.12 -3.35
C GLU A 62 9.86 5.81 -3.50
N ILE A 63 9.78 7.09 -3.19
CA ILE A 63 8.62 7.92 -3.49
C ILE A 63 8.88 8.62 -4.82
N LEU A 64 8.12 8.24 -5.85
CA LEU A 64 8.27 8.77 -7.20
C LEU A 64 7.55 10.11 -7.38
N LEU A 65 6.43 10.29 -6.71
CA LEU A 65 5.60 11.49 -6.83
C LEU A 65 4.80 11.69 -5.55
N PHE A 66 4.71 12.94 -5.13
CA PHE A 66 3.80 13.38 -4.08
C PHE A 66 3.07 14.61 -4.58
N ASP A 67 1.72 14.64 -4.44
CA ASP A 67 0.90 15.75 -4.85
C ASP A 67 -0.20 15.99 -3.80
N GLN A 68 -0.31 17.22 -3.34
CA GLN A 68 -1.27 17.59 -2.29
C GLN A 68 -2.22 18.66 -2.83
N ILE A 69 -3.52 18.35 -2.77
CA ILE A 69 -4.56 19.27 -3.21
C ILE A 69 -4.88 20.30 -2.13
N SER A 70 -4.95 19.87 -0.87
CA SER A 70 -5.41 20.68 0.24
C SER A 70 -4.86 20.12 1.57
N ASP A 71 -5.30 20.69 2.69
CA ASP A 71 -4.95 20.16 4.01
C ASP A 71 -5.58 18.78 4.29
N THR A 72 -6.50 18.32 3.46
CA THR A 72 -7.22 17.06 3.70
C THR A 72 -7.12 16.04 2.59
N ALA A 73 -6.53 16.37 1.45
CA ALA A 73 -6.46 15.46 0.31
C ALA A 73 -5.07 15.49 -0.35
N ALA A 74 -4.50 14.32 -0.55
CA ALA A 74 -3.21 14.17 -1.21
C ALA A 74 -3.11 12.83 -1.92
N MET A 75 -2.09 12.69 -2.76
CA MET A 75 -1.78 11.45 -3.46
C MET A 75 -0.27 11.23 -3.40
N VAL A 76 0.13 9.96 -3.28
CA VAL A 76 1.53 9.52 -3.31
C VAL A 76 1.69 8.39 -4.31
N LYS A 77 2.79 8.40 -5.06
CA LYS A 77 3.16 7.30 -5.95
C LYS A 77 4.46 6.67 -5.46
N PRO A 78 4.39 5.63 -4.64
CA PRO A 78 5.58 4.88 -4.23
C PRO A 78 5.96 3.81 -5.24
N GLN A 79 7.24 3.43 -5.23
CA GLN A 79 7.74 2.23 -5.85
C GLN A 79 8.42 1.38 -4.79
N LEU A 80 8.17 0.09 -4.81
CA LEU A 80 8.81 -0.83 -3.88
C LEU A 80 9.02 -2.19 -4.54
N GLN A 81 9.98 -2.94 -4.00
CA GLN A 81 10.23 -4.30 -4.43
C GLN A 81 9.76 -5.27 -3.35
N MET A 82 8.97 -6.27 -3.75
CA MET A 82 8.58 -7.36 -2.88
C MET A 82 8.13 -8.56 -3.70
N PHE A 83 8.34 -9.75 -3.15
CA PHE A 83 7.97 -11.03 -3.78
C PHE A 83 8.50 -11.17 -5.20
N GLY A 84 9.76 -10.74 -5.42
CA GLY A 84 10.43 -10.84 -6.71
C GLY A 84 9.94 -9.86 -7.77
N GLY A 85 9.10 -8.92 -7.42
CA GLY A 85 8.54 -7.94 -8.34
C GLY A 85 8.82 -6.50 -7.95
N VAL A 86 8.72 -5.61 -8.92
CA VAL A 86 8.72 -4.16 -8.72
C VAL A 86 7.28 -3.69 -8.80
N MET A 87 6.79 -3.07 -7.73
CA MET A 87 5.42 -2.59 -7.60
C MET A 87 5.41 -1.07 -7.63
N GLN A 88 4.44 -0.50 -8.34
CA GLN A 88 4.12 0.91 -8.24
C GLN A 88 2.65 1.06 -7.84
N ASP A 89 2.39 2.01 -6.97
CA ASP A 89 1.05 2.26 -6.47
C ASP A 89 0.67 3.72 -6.67
N TYR A 90 -0.62 4.00 -6.81
CA TYR A 90 -1.18 5.30 -6.52
C TYR A 90 -1.96 5.21 -5.23
N LEU A 91 -1.54 5.97 -4.21
CA LEU A 91 -2.20 5.99 -2.91
C LEU A 91 -2.99 7.28 -2.78
N GLY A 92 -4.29 7.16 -2.56
CA GLY A 92 -5.13 8.28 -2.18
C GLY A 92 -5.11 8.45 -0.67
N LEU A 93 -4.83 9.67 -0.21
CA LEU A 93 -4.70 10.00 1.20
C LEU A 93 -5.73 11.04 1.59
N SER A 94 -6.33 10.83 2.76
CA SER A 94 -7.24 11.81 3.37
C SER A 94 -6.84 12.09 4.80
N CYS A 95 -6.87 13.37 5.19
CA CYS A 95 -6.62 13.79 6.55
C CYS A 95 -7.94 13.96 7.29
N ILE A 96 -8.12 13.19 8.36
CA ILE A 96 -9.32 13.18 9.18
C ILE A 96 -8.90 13.42 10.63
N ASP A 97 -9.42 14.47 11.24
CA ASP A 97 -9.10 14.82 12.62
C ASP A 97 -7.57 14.94 12.86
N GLY A 98 -6.87 15.55 11.90
CA GLY A 98 -5.43 15.78 11.98
C GLY A 98 -4.55 14.58 11.67
N LYS A 99 -5.13 13.46 11.27
CA LYS A 99 -4.37 12.26 10.92
C LYS A 99 -4.58 11.89 9.45
N TRP A 100 -3.48 11.60 8.75
CA TRP A 100 -3.51 11.13 7.37
C TRP A 100 -3.71 9.62 7.31
N TRP A 101 -4.62 9.20 6.41
CA TRP A 101 -4.98 7.81 6.18
C TRP A 101 -4.88 7.47 4.71
N ILE A 102 -4.50 6.23 4.39
CA ILE A 102 -4.67 5.69 3.05
C ILE A 102 -6.13 5.25 2.90
N VAL A 103 -6.84 5.86 1.95
CA VAL A 103 -8.28 5.58 1.70
C VAL A 103 -8.52 4.89 0.37
N ALA A 104 -7.53 4.91 -0.55
CA ALA A 104 -7.62 4.20 -1.83
C ALA A 104 -6.23 3.79 -2.27
N LYS A 105 -6.13 2.65 -2.94
CA LYS A 105 -4.88 2.16 -3.52
C LYS A 105 -5.17 1.58 -4.90
N LEU A 106 -4.40 2.05 -5.90
CA LEU A 106 -4.32 1.44 -7.22
C LEU A 106 -2.91 0.88 -7.34
N TRP A 107 -2.79 -0.42 -7.57
CA TRP A 107 -1.49 -1.10 -7.57
C TRP A 107 -1.22 -1.78 -8.91
N GLU A 108 0.06 -1.87 -9.27
CA GLU A 108 0.48 -2.61 -10.44
C GLU A 108 1.91 -3.14 -10.28
N ARG A 109 2.13 -4.35 -10.73
CA ARG A 109 3.46 -4.90 -10.87
C ARG A 109 4.01 -4.45 -12.23
N VAL A 110 5.12 -3.70 -12.21
CA VAL A 110 5.68 -3.09 -13.42
C VAL A 110 6.88 -3.84 -13.96
N GLY A 111 7.39 -4.82 -13.25
CA GLY A 111 8.53 -5.61 -13.71
C GLY A 111 9.02 -6.58 -12.65
N ASP A 112 10.11 -7.25 -12.99
CA ASP A 112 10.82 -8.14 -12.08
C ASP A 112 11.88 -7.37 -11.29
N ALA A 113 12.07 -7.79 -10.05
CA ALA A 113 13.13 -7.19 -9.22
C ALA A 113 14.50 -7.71 -9.61
#